data_e88511a2642626c90125311b90a5037c
#
_entry.id   e88511a2642626c90125311b90a5037c
#
_cell.length_a   1.000
_cell.length_b   1.000
_cell.length_c   1.000
_cell.angle_alpha   90.00
_cell.angle_beta   90.00
_cell.angle_gamma   90.00
#
_symmetry.space_group_name_H-M   'P 1'
#
loop_
_entity.id
_entity.type
_entity.pdbx_description
1 polymer ?
#
loop_
_entity_poly.entity_id
_entity_poly.type
_entity_poly.pdbx_seq_one_letter_code
_entity_poly.pdbx_strand_id
1 'polypeptide(L)'
;VVIRELNRFFIINGIDGEPVEVFNKDMILKFREFLRIEHTLVDKYPGLYVDMNNRNRPSKERSQNTIAEKLLLIQAFMVELERNDIIPVSPFRKIGKEKEAIMKQQYDEPVFLTKAEFNAILVKDCPDSLQRVKDIFIVQCCFGCRVGDFRRFTFDNIGIEEGIPYIHYLPQKTHKDGLIRTEIRTPIIRIAYDIIMKYKGELSKNALLP
;
A
#
# COMPACT_ATOMS: atom_id res chain seq x y z
N VAL A 1 -9.21 -1.21 10.40
CA VAL A 1 -7.82 -1.28 10.84
C VAL A 1 -7.56 -0.28 11.97
N VAL A 2 -7.77 1.05 11.79
CA VAL A 2 -7.52 2.04 12.87
C VAL A 2 -8.40 1.84 14.12
N ILE A 3 -9.57 1.24 13.98
CA ILE A 3 -10.50 0.94 15.09
C ILE A 3 -9.85 0.01 16.13
N ARG A 4 -9.06 -0.98 15.70
CA ARG A 4 -8.38 -1.90 16.63
C ARG A 4 -7.36 -1.18 17.49
N GLU A 5 -6.56 -0.29 16.88
CA GLU A 5 -5.59 0.51 17.62
C GLU A 5 -6.27 1.49 18.56
N LEU A 6 -7.39 2.08 18.14
CA LEU A 6 -8.16 3.00 18.98
C LEU A 6 -8.76 2.27 20.19
N ASN A 7 -9.34 1.09 19.99
CA ASN A 7 -9.85 0.27 21.10
C ASN A 7 -8.75 -0.11 22.09
N ARG A 8 -7.57 -0.55 21.62
CA ARG A 8 -6.42 -0.84 22.50
C ARG A 8 -6.00 0.38 23.30
N PHE A 9 -5.93 1.54 22.64
CA PHE A 9 -5.62 2.80 23.30
C PHE A 9 -6.62 3.14 24.39
N PHE A 10 -7.91 2.96 24.14
CA PHE A 10 -8.97 3.23 25.14
C PHE A 10 -8.86 2.28 26.33
N ILE A 11 -8.70 0.99 26.09
CA ILE A 11 -8.54 -0.01 27.15
C ILE A 11 -7.30 0.28 28.00
N ILE A 12 -6.15 0.56 27.38
CA ILE A 12 -4.89 0.84 28.08
C ILE A 12 -4.97 2.13 28.92
N ASN A 13 -5.76 3.12 28.49
CA ASN A 13 -5.95 4.38 29.21
C ASN A 13 -7.18 4.38 30.14
N GLY A 14 -7.91 3.29 30.24
CA GLY A 14 -9.07 3.17 31.15
C GLY A 14 -10.26 4.06 30.76
N ILE A 15 -10.42 4.35 29.46
CA ILE A 15 -11.51 5.16 28.88
C ILE A 15 -12.39 4.34 27.94
N ASP A 16 -12.31 3.04 28.05
CA ASP A 16 -13.16 2.12 27.29
C ASP A 16 -14.62 2.26 27.72
N GLY A 17 -15.52 2.42 26.75
CA GLY A 17 -16.95 2.67 26.99
C GLY A 17 -17.33 4.12 27.30
N GLU A 18 -16.36 5.03 27.41
CA GLU A 18 -16.67 6.44 27.60
C GLU A 18 -17.27 7.09 26.33
N PRO A 19 -18.05 8.19 26.47
CA PRO A 19 -18.59 8.91 25.32
C PRO A 19 -17.49 9.45 24.39
N VAL A 20 -17.82 9.62 23.10
CA VAL A 20 -16.86 10.05 22.08
C VAL A 20 -16.26 11.43 22.33
N GLU A 21 -16.94 12.27 23.10
CA GLU A 21 -16.50 13.62 23.51
C GLU A 21 -15.25 13.61 24.38
N VAL A 22 -14.94 12.48 25.03
CA VAL A 22 -13.70 12.27 25.78
C VAL A 22 -12.48 12.32 24.86
N PHE A 23 -12.65 11.99 23.57
CA PHE A 23 -11.59 12.06 22.58
C PHE A 23 -11.33 13.50 22.12
N ASN A 24 -10.72 14.27 22.99
CA ASN A 24 -10.36 15.67 22.82
C ASN A 24 -8.96 15.86 22.19
N LYS A 25 -8.49 17.12 22.06
CA LYS A 25 -7.17 17.47 21.53
C LYS A 25 -6.04 16.69 22.21
N ASP A 26 -6.03 16.61 23.53
CA ASP A 26 -4.97 15.95 24.29
C ASP A 26 -4.96 14.44 24.03
N MET A 27 -6.13 13.86 23.86
CA MET A 27 -6.26 12.44 23.49
C MET A 27 -5.75 12.15 22.10
N ILE A 28 -5.88 13.07 21.14
CA ILE A 28 -5.29 12.91 19.80
C ILE A 28 -3.75 12.86 19.91
N LEU A 29 -3.15 13.73 20.71
CA LEU A 29 -1.70 13.75 20.90
C LEU A 29 -1.22 12.48 21.62
N LYS A 30 -1.92 12.03 22.66
CA LYS A 30 -1.65 10.77 23.36
C LYS A 30 -1.81 9.57 22.44
N PHE A 31 -2.82 9.56 21.59
CA PHE A 31 -3.04 8.47 20.62
C PHE A 31 -1.94 8.43 19.56
N ARG A 32 -1.47 9.59 19.08
CA ARG A 32 -0.30 9.65 18.20
C ARG A 32 0.92 9.01 18.85
N GLU A 33 1.22 9.37 20.09
CA GLU A 33 2.34 8.79 20.84
C GLU A 33 2.15 7.29 21.07
N PHE A 34 0.95 6.87 21.45
CA PHE A 34 0.60 5.46 21.54
C PHE A 34 0.90 4.71 20.25
N LEU A 35 0.49 5.24 19.08
CA LEU A 35 0.76 4.61 17.80
C LEU A 35 2.26 4.45 17.52
N ARG A 36 3.08 5.39 17.98
CA ARG A 36 4.54 5.34 17.84
C ARG A 36 5.16 4.23 18.68
N ILE A 37 4.73 4.11 19.93
CA ILE A 37 5.31 3.17 20.90
C ILE A 37 4.56 1.83 20.97
N GLU A 38 3.44 1.64 20.25
CA GLU A 38 2.58 0.45 20.37
C GLU A 38 3.35 -0.86 20.19
N HIS A 39 4.40 -0.86 19.35
CA HIS A 39 5.24 -2.03 19.15
C HIS A 39 5.93 -2.53 20.45
N THR A 40 6.15 -1.65 21.43
CA THR A 40 6.74 -2.00 22.74
C THR A 40 5.70 -2.50 23.74
N LEU A 41 4.42 -2.32 23.44
CA LEU A 41 3.32 -2.68 24.34
C LEU A 41 2.80 -4.10 24.10
N VAL A 42 3.19 -4.76 23.02
CA VAL A 42 2.73 -6.10 22.62
C VAL A 42 3.01 -7.12 23.72
N ASP A 43 4.23 -7.13 24.24
CA ASP A 43 4.64 -8.06 25.29
C ASP A 43 4.05 -7.70 26.69
N LYS A 44 3.78 -6.41 26.89
CA LYS A 44 3.21 -5.91 28.15
C LYS A 44 1.72 -6.25 28.30
N TYR A 45 0.98 -6.29 27.19
CA TYR A 45 -0.46 -6.54 27.15
C TYR A 45 -0.84 -7.68 26.17
N PRO A 46 -0.30 -8.90 26.36
CA PRO A 46 -0.44 -9.97 25.36
C PRO A 46 -1.89 -10.31 24.99
N GLY A 47 -2.84 -10.15 25.94
CA GLY A 47 -4.26 -10.37 25.69
C GLY A 47 -4.90 -9.39 24.70
N LEU A 48 -4.37 -8.17 24.56
CA LEU A 48 -4.85 -7.17 23.62
C LEU A 48 -4.25 -7.33 22.20
N TYR A 49 -3.21 -8.14 22.07
CA TYR A 49 -2.43 -8.30 20.84
C TYR A 49 -2.46 -9.73 20.30
N VAL A 50 -3.46 -10.53 20.67
CA VAL A 50 -3.60 -11.93 20.19
C VAL A 50 -3.58 -12.03 18.67
N ASP A 51 -4.18 -11.06 17.97
CA ASP A 51 -4.18 -10.97 16.51
C ASP A 51 -2.80 -10.65 15.90
N MET A 52 -1.84 -10.22 16.70
CA MET A 52 -0.47 -9.90 16.28
C MET A 52 0.54 -10.98 16.68
N ASN A 53 0.28 -11.77 17.70
CA ASN A 53 1.19 -12.79 18.22
C ASN A 53 1.46 -13.94 17.24
N ASN A 54 0.58 -14.17 16.29
CA ASN A 54 0.71 -15.21 15.26
C ASN A 54 1.50 -14.74 14.00
N ARG A 55 2.14 -13.59 14.04
CA ARG A 55 2.91 -13.08 12.91
C ARG A 55 4.36 -13.53 13.00
N ASN A 56 4.90 -14.11 11.93
CA ASN A 56 6.31 -14.49 11.78
C ASN A 56 7.28 -13.29 11.78
N ARG A 57 6.82 -12.10 12.07
CA ARG A 57 7.64 -10.88 12.10
C ARG A 57 7.40 -10.13 13.40
N PRO A 58 8.46 -9.68 14.08
CA PRO A 58 8.34 -8.86 15.27
C PRO A 58 7.61 -7.55 14.95
N SER A 59 6.86 -7.05 15.95
CA SER A 59 6.26 -5.74 15.86
C SER A 59 7.34 -4.67 15.72
N LYS A 60 7.12 -3.69 14.82
CA LYS A 60 8.06 -2.60 14.55
C LYS A 60 7.39 -1.25 14.79
N GLU A 61 8.21 -0.27 15.09
CA GLU A 61 7.80 1.14 15.13
C GLU A 61 7.13 1.52 13.79
N ARG A 62 6.03 2.28 13.88
CA ARG A 62 5.34 2.78 12.68
C ARG A 62 6.05 3.99 12.14
N SER A 63 6.13 4.08 10.82
CA SER A 63 6.59 5.29 10.15
C SER A 63 5.62 6.47 10.41
N GLN A 64 6.15 7.69 10.31
CA GLN A 64 5.35 8.91 10.42
C GLN A 64 4.17 8.90 9.44
N ASN A 65 4.34 8.41 8.21
CA ASN A 65 3.29 8.33 7.21
C ASN A 65 2.15 7.40 7.64
N THR A 66 2.48 6.23 8.22
CA THR A 66 1.46 5.31 8.74
C THR A 66 0.68 5.91 9.90
N ILE A 67 1.36 6.66 10.79
CA ILE A 67 0.70 7.36 11.90
C ILE A 67 -0.20 8.47 11.36
N ALA A 68 0.29 9.28 10.43
CA ALA A 68 -0.48 10.35 9.79
C ALA A 68 -1.73 9.81 9.09
N GLU A 69 -1.63 8.72 8.33
CA GLU A 69 -2.79 8.07 7.69
C GLU A 69 -3.86 7.65 8.71
N LYS A 70 -3.45 7.07 9.83
CA LYS A 70 -4.39 6.66 10.89
C LYS A 70 -5.09 7.86 11.53
N LEU A 71 -4.36 8.94 11.79
CA LEU A 71 -4.93 10.18 12.32
C LEU A 71 -5.88 10.84 11.32
N LEU A 72 -5.56 10.83 10.01
CA LEU A 72 -6.45 11.32 8.96
C LEU A 72 -7.78 10.55 8.91
N LEU A 73 -7.74 9.22 9.08
CA LEU A 73 -8.97 8.40 9.14
C LEU A 73 -9.83 8.77 10.35
N ILE A 74 -9.22 8.97 11.52
CA ILE A 74 -9.97 9.40 12.71
C ILE A 74 -10.49 10.83 12.54
N GLN A 75 -9.71 11.72 11.93
CA GLN A 75 -10.18 13.07 11.60
C GLN A 75 -11.42 13.04 10.72
N ALA A 76 -11.40 12.22 9.66
CA ALA A 76 -12.55 12.09 8.77
C ALA A 76 -13.80 11.60 9.53
N PHE A 77 -13.63 10.61 10.41
CA PHE A 77 -14.68 10.11 11.27
C PHE A 77 -15.25 11.21 12.21
N MET A 78 -14.37 11.95 12.91
CA MET A 78 -14.79 13.01 13.81
C MET A 78 -15.47 14.17 13.09
N VAL A 79 -15.07 14.47 11.86
CA VAL A 79 -15.76 15.48 11.01
C VAL A 79 -17.16 14.97 10.62
N GLU A 80 -17.31 13.67 10.37
CA GLU A 80 -18.62 13.10 10.06
C GLU A 80 -19.55 13.11 11.27
N LEU A 81 -19.04 12.85 12.49
CA LEU A 81 -19.81 13.02 13.72
C LEU A 81 -20.26 14.47 13.95
N GLU A 82 -19.39 15.45 13.65
CA GLU A 82 -19.75 16.87 13.69
C GLU A 82 -20.85 17.22 12.66
N ARG A 83 -20.77 16.69 11.44
CA ARG A 83 -21.79 16.91 10.39
C ARG A 83 -23.16 16.34 10.73
N ASN A 84 -23.18 15.26 11.50
CA ASN A 84 -24.41 14.58 11.94
C ASN A 84 -24.86 15.08 13.33
N ASP A 85 -24.34 16.19 13.84
CA ASP A 85 -24.69 16.81 15.12
C ASP A 85 -24.52 15.85 16.35
N ILE A 86 -23.68 14.80 16.22
CA ILE A 86 -23.38 13.88 17.32
C ILE A 86 -22.39 14.54 18.28
N ILE A 87 -21.44 15.30 17.77
CA ILE A 87 -20.53 16.16 18.55
C ILE A 87 -20.62 17.61 18.07
N PRO A 88 -20.49 18.59 18.97
CA PRO A 88 -20.65 20.00 18.59
C PRO A 88 -19.51 20.51 17.69
N VAL A 89 -18.28 20.04 17.88
CA VAL A 89 -17.09 20.44 17.10
C VAL A 89 -16.05 19.33 17.12
N SER A 90 -15.51 18.99 15.96
CA SER A 90 -14.43 18.03 15.84
C SER A 90 -13.17 18.49 16.60
N PRO A 91 -12.58 17.65 17.47
CA PRO A 91 -11.39 18.00 18.24
C PRO A 91 -10.19 18.34 17.34
N PHE A 92 -10.16 17.85 16.11
CA PHE A 92 -9.12 18.16 15.14
C PHE A 92 -9.10 19.63 14.67
N ARG A 93 -10.21 20.37 14.83
CA ARG A 93 -10.24 21.81 14.56
C ARG A 93 -9.47 22.61 15.61
N LYS A 94 -9.30 22.05 16.81
CA LYS A 94 -8.62 22.69 17.96
C LYS A 94 -7.12 22.46 17.98
N ILE A 95 -6.55 21.61 17.11
CA ILE A 95 -5.11 21.29 17.11
C ILE A 95 -4.25 22.45 16.56
N GLY A 96 -4.83 23.37 15.74
CA GLY A 96 -4.13 24.54 15.23
C GLY A 96 -2.90 24.19 14.36
N LYS A 97 -1.80 24.93 14.53
CA LYS A 97 -0.56 24.75 13.76
C LYS A 97 0.14 23.38 14.00
N GLU A 98 -0.08 22.78 15.15
CA GLU A 98 0.46 21.44 15.47
C GLU A 98 -0.11 20.36 14.56
N LYS A 99 -1.29 20.61 13.94
CA LYS A 99 -1.91 19.67 13.01
C LYS A 99 -1.01 19.33 11.85
N GLU A 100 -0.35 20.30 11.23
CA GLU A 100 0.57 20.05 10.12
C GLU A 100 1.74 19.16 10.54
N ALA A 101 2.34 19.43 11.70
CA ALA A 101 3.46 18.64 12.20
C ALA A 101 3.06 17.18 12.52
N ILE A 102 1.84 16.97 13.02
CA ILE A 102 1.34 15.66 13.45
C ILE A 102 0.86 14.81 12.28
N MET A 103 0.19 15.44 11.30
CA MET A 103 -0.51 14.76 10.20
C MET A 103 0.21 14.89 8.86
N LYS A 104 1.34 15.61 8.80
CA LYS A 104 2.12 15.75 7.58
C LYS A 104 2.77 14.42 7.21
N GLN A 105 2.48 13.96 6.03
CA GLN A 105 3.20 12.85 5.43
C GLN A 105 4.55 13.32 4.91
N GLN A 106 5.57 12.52 5.15
CA GLN A 106 6.93 12.76 4.64
C GLN A 106 7.17 11.77 3.51
N TYR A 107 7.50 12.28 2.36
CA TYR A 107 7.87 11.46 1.23
C TYR A 107 9.33 11.72 0.91
N ASP A 108 10.10 10.65 0.88
CA ASP A 108 11.46 10.69 0.34
C ASP A 108 11.39 10.95 -1.16
N GLU A 109 12.45 11.49 -1.73
CA GLU A 109 12.56 11.61 -3.17
C GLU A 109 12.40 10.21 -3.81
N PRO A 110 11.56 10.08 -4.84
CA PRO A 110 11.33 8.78 -5.47
C PRO A 110 12.63 8.28 -6.12
N VAL A 111 13.07 7.11 -5.71
CA VAL A 111 14.18 6.41 -6.35
C VAL A 111 13.65 5.76 -7.63
N PHE A 112 14.27 6.08 -8.75
CA PHE A 112 13.91 5.53 -10.06
C PHE A 112 15.16 5.14 -10.84
N LEU A 113 14.99 4.21 -11.78
CA LEU A 113 16.07 3.85 -12.71
C LEU A 113 16.18 4.90 -13.83
N THR A 114 17.37 5.39 -14.02
CA THR A 114 17.70 6.16 -15.22
C THR A 114 17.73 5.23 -16.44
N LYS A 115 17.61 5.80 -17.65
CA LYS A 115 17.75 5.03 -18.89
C LYS A 115 19.12 4.34 -19.00
N ALA A 116 20.17 4.98 -18.50
CA ALA A 116 21.52 4.41 -18.51
C ALA A 116 21.63 3.18 -17.62
N GLU A 117 21.06 3.24 -16.38
CA GLU A 117 21.04 2.10 -15.46
C GLU A 117 20.16 0.96 -15.96
N PHE A 118 18.99 1.26 -16.55
CA PHE A 118 18.16 0.26 -17.19
C PHE A 118 18.91 -0.48 -18.33
N ASN A 119 19.58 0.27 -19.19
CA ASN A 119 20.37 -0.30 -20.27
C ASN A 119 21.56 -1.13 -19.75
N ALA A 120 22.20 -0.69 -18.66
CA ALA A 120 23.27 -1.46 -18.02
C ALA A 120 22.76 -2.80 -17.49
N ILE A 121 21.57 -2.83 -16.87
CA ILE A 121 20.93 -4.08 -16.43
C ILE A 121 20.58 -4.96 -17.63
N LEU A 122 20.06 -4.38 -18.70
CA LEU A 122 19.63 -5.12 -19.89
C LEU A 122 20.80 -5.90 -20.51
N VAL A 123 21.98 -5.30 -20.63
CA VAL A 123 23.15 -5.92 -21.25
C VAL A 123 24.02 -6.73 -20.28
N LYS A 124 23.78 -6.62 -18.97
CA LYS A 124 24.58 -7.32 -17.96
C LYS A 124 24.39 -8.83 -18.02
N ASP A 125 25.48 -9.56 -18.18
CA ASP A 125 25.46 -11.02 -18.04
C ASP A 125 25.13 -11.40 -16.60
N CYS A 126 24.22 -12.35 -16.46
CA CYS A 126 23.76 -12.86 -15.17
C CYS A 126 23.94 -14.38 -15.14
N PRO A 127 24.24 -14.98 -13.95
CA PRO A 127 24.12 -16.41 -13.76
C PRO A 127 22.71 -16.90 -14.09
N ASP A 128 22.57 -18.13 -14.55
CA ASP A 128 21.27 -18.72 -14.94
C ASP A 128 20.20 -18.61 -13.84
N SER A 129 20.62 -18.73 -12.58
CA SER A 129 19.74 -18.56 -11.41
C SER A 129 19.11 -17.18 -11.29
N LEU A 130 19.73 -16.14 -11.84
CA LEU A 130 19.24 -14.76 -11.82
C LEU A 130 18.63 -14.30 -13.16
N GLN A 131 18.83 -15.05 -14.23
CA GLN A 131 18.34 -14.67 -15.55
C GLN A 131 16.81 -14.49 -15.58
N ARG A 132 16.07 -15.39 -14.94
CA ARG A 132 14.62 -15.29 -14.83
C ARG A 132 14.19 -14.04 -14.05
N VAL A 133 14.88 -13.72 -12.96
CA VAL A 133 14.59 -12.53 -12.15
C VAL A 133 14.85 -11.25 -12.95
N LYS A 134 15.95 -11.22 -13.71
CA LYS A 134 16.29 -10.12 -14.63
C LYS A 134 15.21 -9.94 -15.69
N ASP A 135 14.79 -11.01 -16.35
CA ASP A 135 13.77 -10.98 -17.39
C ASP A 135 12.43 -10.45 -16.86
N ILE A 136 11.98 -10.92 -15.69
CA ILE A 136 10.79 -10.43 -15.00
C ILE A 136 10.91 -8.93 -14.70
N PHE A 137 12.04 -8.50 -14.15
CA PHE A 137 12.30 -7.11 -13.79
C PHE A 137 12.24 -6.18 -15.01
N ILE A 138 12.90 -6.55 -16.11
CA ILE A 138 12.91 -5.77 -17.35
C ILE A 138 11.50 -5.62 -17.91
N VAL A 139 10.73 -6.73 -18.02
CA VAL A 139 9.37 -6.68 -18.55
C VAL A 139 8.45 -5.86 -17.66
N GLN A 140 8.59 -5.97 -16.33
CA GLN A 140 7.80 -5.16 -15.39
C GLN A 140 8.12 -3.66 -15.52
N CYS A 141 9.39 -3.29 -15.70
CA CYS A 141 9.78 -1.90 -15.98
C CYS A 141 9.15 -1.39 -17.28
N CYS A 142 9.11 -2.21 -18.33
CA CYS A 142 8.50 -1.84 -19.62
C CYS A 142 6.98 -1.66 -19.52
N PHE A 143 6.30 -2.43 -18.67
CA PHE A 143 4.85 -2.34 -18.53
C PHE A 143 4.39 -1.24 -17.56
N GLY A 144 5.22 -0.85 -16.59
CA GLY A 144 4.88 0.16 -15.59
C GLY A 144 3.65 -0.18 -14.73
N CYS A 145 3.22 -1.45 -14.70
CA CYS A 145 2.05 -1.90 -13.99
C CYS A 145 2.36 -2.31 -12.53
N ARG A 146 1.31 -2.41 -11.70
CA ARG A 146 1.49 -2.91 -10.32
C ARG A 146 1.92 -4.38 -10.32
N VAL A 147 2.81 -4.76 -9.40
CA VAL A 147 3.30 -6.14 -9.27
C VAL A 147 2.17 -7.16 -9.06
N GLY A 148 1.08 -6.77 -8.38
CA GLY A 148 -0.08 -7.63 -8.19
C GLY A 148 -0.86 -7.90 -9.47
N ASP A 149 -0.92 -6.93 -10.39
CA ASP A 149 -1.51 -7.11 -11.71
C ASP A 149 -0.58 -7.91 -12.61
N PHE A 150 0.72 -7.56 -12.62
CA PHE A 150 1.75 -8.22 -13.40
C PHE A 150 1.82 -9.74 -13.18
N ARG A 151 1.75 -10.19 -11.94
CA ARG A 151 1.80 -11.63 -11.58
C ARG A 151 0.64 -12.46 -12.10
N ARG A 152 -0.42 -11.82 -12.60
CA ARG A 152 -1.62 -12.50 -13.11
C ARG A 152 -1.66 -12.55 -14.64
N PHE A 153 -0.70 -11.92 -15.30
CA PHE A 153 -0.69 -11.89 -16.75
C PHE A 153 -0.42 -13.26 -17.34
N THR A 154 -1.23 -13.59 -18.32
CA THR A 154 -1.11 -14.75 -19.16
C THR A 154 -0.95 -14.33 -20.61
N PHE A 155 -0.66 -15.25 -21.50
CA PHE A 155 -0.65 -14.96 -22.93
C PHE A 155 -2.02 -14.52 -23.47
N ASP A 156 -3.12 -14.83 -22.76
CA ASP A 156 -4.47 -14.36 -23.12
C ASP A 156 -4.66 -12.85 -22.92
N ASN A 157 -3.77 -12.21 -22.14
CA ASN A 157 -3.75 -10.76 -22.00
C ASN A 157 -3.02 -10.03 -23.14
N ILE A 158 -2.46 -10.77 -24.11
CA ILE A 158 -1.78 -10.17 -25.27
C ILE A 158 -2.75 -10.07 -26.43
N GLY A 159 -3.01 -8.84 -26.88
CA GLY A 159 -3.72 -8.55 -28.11
C GLY A 159 -2.78 -8.01 -29.18
N ILE A 160 -3.26 -7.97 -30.42
CA ILE A 160 -2.55 -7.34 -31.55
C ILE A 160 -3.54 -6.39 -32.21
N GLU A 161 -3.14 -5.13 -32.37
CA GLU A 161 -3.91 -4.10 -33.06
C GLU A 161 -3.01 -3.40 -34.05
N GLU A 162 -3.39 -3.37 -35.33
CA GLU A 162 -2.59 -2.82 -36.43
C GLU A 162 -1.14 -3.36 -36.48
N GLY A 163 -0.95 -4.63 -36.13
CA GLY A 163 0.36 -5.28 -36.08
C GLY A 163 1.21 -4.96 -34.84
N ILE A 164 0.71 -4.16 -33.92
CA ILE A 164 1.39 -3.80 -32.67
C ILE A 164 0.86 -4.68 -31.54
N PRO A 165 1.71 -5.46 -30.85
CA PRO A 165 1.29 -6.21 -29.68
C PRO A 165 1.06 -5.27 -28.49
N TYR A 166 -0.01 -5.52 -27.74
CA TYR A 166 -0.31 -4.80 -26.51
C TYR A 166 -0.74 -5.77 -25.42
N ILE A 167 -0.54 -5.37 -24.17
CA ILE A 167 -1.11 -6.07 -23.02
C ILE A 167 -2.36 -5.35 -22.56
N HIS A 168 -3.41 -6.11 -22.25
CA HIS A 168 -4.67 -5.57 -21.75
C HIS A 168 -5.12 -6.27 -20.47
N TYR A 169 -5.63 -5.49 -19.52
CA TYR A 169 -6.07 -6.02 -18.24
C TYR A 169 -6.94 -5.05 -17.46
N LEU A 170 -7.68 -5.59 -16.50
CA LEU A 170 -8.43 -4.82 -15.52
C LEU A 170 -7.63 -4.73 -14.22
N PRO A 171 -7.26 -3.50 -13.76
CA PRO A 171 -6.49 -3.33 -12.54
C PRO A 171 -7.25 -3.81 -11.31
N GLN A 172 -6.62 -4.61 -10.45
CA GLN A 172 -7.26 -5.18 -9.27
C GLN A 172 -7.59 -4.13 -8.19
N LYS A 173 -6.67 -3.18 -7.94
CA LYS A 173 -6.78 -2.25 -6.82
C LYS A 173 -7.77 -1.10 -7.04
N THR A 174 -8.04 -0.72 -8.28
CA THR A 174 -8.98 0.35 -8.62
C THR A 174 -10.40 -0.14 -8.82
N HIS A 175 -10.63 -1.41 -8.55
CA HIS A 175 -11.91 -2.06 -8.68
C HIS A 175 -12.76 -1.77 -7.43
N LYS A 176 -13.64 -0.77 -7.53
CA LYS A 176 -14.72 -0.56 -6.55
C LYS A 176 -16.02 -1.01 -7.19
N ASP A 177 -16.83 -1.73 -6.43
CA ASP A 177 -18.16 -2.14 -6.86
C ASP A 177 -18.98 -0.93 -7.31
N GLY A 178 -19.58 -1.02 -8.51
CA GLY A 178 -20.42 0.04 -9.07
C GLY A 178 -19.73 1.08 -9.97
N LEU A 179 -18.39 1.06 -10.11
CA LEU A 179 -17.69 1.92 -11.07
C LEU A 179 -17.45 1.23 -12.40
N ILE A 180 -17.50 2.01 -13.50
CA ILE A 180 -17.15 1.54 -14.84
C ILE A 180 -15.71 1.02 -14.81
N ARG A 181 -15.54 -0.25 -15.22
CA ARG A 181 -14.23 -0.88 -15.31
C ARG A 181 -13.50 -0.31 -16.52
N THR A 182 -12.44 0.43 -16.31
CA THR A 182 -11.56 0.87 -17.39
C THR A 182 -10.48 -0.18 -17.61
N GLU A 183 -10.51 -0.82 -18.78
CA GLU A 183 -9.42 -1.68 -19.23
C GLU A 183 -8.18 -0.84 -19.52
N ILE A 184 -7.03 -1.29 -19.02
CA ILE A 184 -5.75 -0.70 -19.37
C ILE A 184 -5.20 -1.46 -20.58
N ARG A 185 -4.73 -0.70 -21.59
CA ARG A 185 -4.03 -1.21 -22.76
C ARG A 185 -2.67 -0.53 -22.84
N THR A 186 -1.62 -1.33 -22.88
CA THR A 186 -0.23 -0.82 -22.95
C THR A 186 0.49 -1.52 -24.09
N PRO A 187 1.06 -0.79 -25.06
CA PRO A 187 1.87 -1.38 -26.12
C PRO A 187 3.04 -2.16 -25.54
N ILE A 188 3.34 -3.32 -26.11
CA ILE A 188 4.49 -4.12 -25.72
C ILE A 188 5.67 -3.73 -26.59
N ILE A 189 6.66 -3.08 -25.99
CA ILE A 189 7.90 -2.71 -26.70
C ILE A 189 8.71 -3.96 -27.04
N ARG A 190 9.52 -3.87 -28.09
CA ARG A 190 10.27 -5.00 -28.66
C ARG A 190 11.06 -5.79 -27.63
N ILE A 191 11.78 -5.10 -26.73
CA ILE A 191 12.59 -5.76 -25.67
C ILE A 191 11.72 -6.65 -24.78
N ALA A 192 10.57 -6.14 -24.31
CA ALA A 192 9.66 -6.90 -23.48
C ALA A 192 9.04 -8.07 -24.25
N TYR A 193 8.66 -7.85 -25.50
CA TYR A 193 8.11 -8.88 -26.36
C TYR A 193 9.06 -10.05 -26.56
N ASP A 194 10.32 -9.77 -26.92
CA ASP A 194 11.35 -10.78 -27.15
C ASP A 194 11.63 -11.62 -25.88
N ILE A 195 11.61 -10.97 -24.70
CA ILE A 195 11.76 -11.68 -23.42
C ILE A 195 10.55 -12.58 -23.16
N ILE A 196 9.32 -12.07 -23.32
CA ILE A 196 8.09 -12.83 -23.10
C ILE A 196 8.05 -14.07 -24.00
N MET A 197 8.42 -13.91 -25.25
CA MET A 197 8.37 -15.00 -26.24
C MET A 197 9.35 -16.15 -25.93
N LYS A 198 10.41 -15.92 -25.12
CA LYS A 198 11.27 -17.01 -24.63
C LYS A 198 10.50 -18.00 -23.75
N TYR A 199 9.49 -17.54 -23.02
CA TYR A 199 8.73 -18.35 -22.06
C TYR A 199 7.42 -18.91 -22.62
N LYS A 200 7.11 -18.63 -23.90
CA LYS A 200 5.88 -19.11 -24.52
C LYS A 200 5.84 -20.63 -24.61
N GLY A 201 4.87 -21.22 -23.95
CA GLY A 201 4.67 -22.68 -23.92
C GLY A 201 5.54 -23.42 -22.90
N GLU A 202 6.43 -22.72 -22.19
CA GLU A 202 7.29 -23.36 -21.16
C GLU A 202 6.64 -23.36 -19.77
N LEU A 203 5.69 -22.45 -19.54
CA LEU A 203 5.12 -22.23 -18.21
C LEU A 203 3.72 -22.82 -18.08
N SER A 204 3.40 -23.29 -16.88
CA SER A 204 2.06 -23.77 -16.53
C SER A 204 1.03 -22.63 -16.58
N LYS A 205 -0.24 -23.00 -16.86
CA LYS A 205 -1.38 -22.06 -16.86
C LYS A 205 -1.24 -20.89 -17.84
N ASN A 206 -0.52 -21.06 -18.93
CA ASN A 206 -0.32 -20.01 -19.93
C ASN A 206 0.27 -18.72 -19.35
N ALA A 207 1.04 -18.80 -18.23
CA ALA A 207 1.63 -17.63 -17.59
C ALA A 207 2.59 -16.91 -18.53
N LEU A 208 2.63 -15.57 -18.43
CA LEU A 208 3.43 -14.73 -19.30
C LEU A 208 4.93 -14.81 -18.97
N LEU A 209 5.24 -14.93 -17.66
CA LEU A 209 6.59 -15.00 -17.12
C LEU A 209 6.65 -15.94 -15.93
N PRO A 210 7.84 -16.51 -15.60
CA PRO A 210 8.01 -17.44 -14.49
C PRO A 210 7.72 -16.87 -13.11
#